data_e366dbfe6187a17119403f3980fcd20b
#
_entry.id   e366dbfe6187a17119403f3980fcd20b
#
_cell.length_a   1.000
_cell.length_b   1.000
_cell.length_c   1.000
_cell.angle_alpha   90.00
_cell.angle_beta   90.00
_cell.angle_gamma   90.00
#
_symmetry.space_group_name_H-M   'P 1'
#
loop_
_entity.id
_entity.type
_entity.pdbx_description
1 polymer ?
#
loop_
_entity_poly.entity_id
_entity_poly.type
_entity_poly.pdbx_seq_one_letter_code
_entity_poly.pdbx_strand_id
1 'polypeptide(L)'
;MKASFFLEEIKKTGIHTITGVPDSTLKQFCDAVQLDKGRQFKHYVTANEGAAVALATGEYLVSKHPCLVYLQNSGLGNIINPLASIANQEVYGIPMLFVVGWRGEPGIKDEPQHVYQGKITCEMLDVMDVPYSIIDEMTTETQLKEIISNAVDIMNQERQYAIIVKKGTFEKENSFIWNNGYALVREQALKRILELVYNDSYIVSTTGKISRELYEQSDVLYGTH
;
A
#
# COMPACT_ATOMS: atom_id res chain seq x y z
N MET A 1 0.81 15.93 -8.24
CA MET A 1 -0.67 16.03 -8.31
C MET A 1 -1.31 15.80 -6.95
N LYS A 2 -2.59 16.18 -6.77
CA LYS A 2 -3.34 15.91 -5.54
C LYS A 2 -3.86 14.48 -5.48
N ALA A 3 -3.76 13.84 -4.31
CA ALA A 3 -4.33 12.51 -4.09
C ALA A 3 -5.87 12.51 -4.16
N SER A 4 -6.49 13.62 -3.74
CA SER A 4 -7.95 13.82 -3.88
C SER A 4 -8.40 13.78 -5.34
N PHE A 5 -7.66 14.43 -6.25
CA PHE A 5 -7.95 14.38 -7.69
C PHE A 5 -7.81 12.96 -8.25
N PHE A 6 -6.75 12.23 -7.86
CA PHE A 6 -6.59 10.83 -8.23
C PHE A 6 -7.81 9.99 -7.83
N LEU A 7 -8.28 10.14 -6.59
CA LEU A 7 -9.46 9.42 -6.09
C LEU A 7 -10.75 9.80 -6.84
N GLU A 8 -10.92 11.08 -7.23
CA GLU A 8 -12.05 11.51 -8.03
C GLU A 8 -12.07 10.82 -9.41
N GLU A 9 -10.91 10.68 -10.06
CA GLU A 9 -10.81 9.97 -11.34
C GLU A 9 -11.04 8.45 -11.16
N ILE A 10 -10.52 7.85 -10.08
CA ILE A 10 -10.80 6.45 -9.75
C ILE A 10 -12.32 6.22 -9.53
N LYS A 11 -13.01 7.14 -8.85
CA LYS A 11 -14.46 7.02 -8.62
C LYS A 11 -15.26 6.90 -9.93
N LYS A 12 -14.84 7.59 -10.99
CA LYS A 12 -15.50 7.57 -12.30
C LYS A 12 -15.40 6.21 -12.98
N THR A 13 -14.46 5.35 -12.60
CA THR A 13 -14.28 3.99 -13.17
C THR A 13 -15.29 2.95 -12.63
N GLY A 14 -16.10 3.32 -11.65
CA GLY A 14 -17.02 2.38 -10.99
C GLY A 14 -16.40 1.61 -9.83
N ILE A 15 -15.13 1.88 -9.49
CA ILE A 15 -14.52 1.33 -8.28
C ILE A 15 -15.14 2.00 -7.06
N HIS A 16 -15.67 1.18 -6.14
CA HIS A 16 -16.30 1.63 -4.89
C HIS A 16 -15.63 1.10 -3.64
N THR A 17 -14.76 0.10 -3.80
CA THR A 17 -14.05 -0.54 -2.70
C THR A 17 -12.54 -0.40 -2.89
N ILE A 18 -11.88 0.09 -1.83
CA ILE A 18 -10.43 0.22 -1.72
C ILE A 18 -9.96 -0.67 -0.58
N THR A 19 -8.98 -1.51 -0.83
CA THR A 19 -8.39 -2.39 0.19
C THR A 19 -6.87 -2.42 0.05
N GLY A 20 -6.15 -2.78 1.10
CA GLY A 20 -4.69 -2.88 1.00
C GLY A 20 -3.96 -2.77 2.31
N VAL A 21 -2.65 -2.61 2.19
CA VAL A 21 -1.72 -2.42 3.31
C VAL A 21 -1.10 -1.02 3.21
N PRO A 22 -1.25 -0.16 4.24
CA PRO A 22 -0.71 1.19 4.22
C PRO A 22 0.81 1.24 4.01
N ASP A 23 1.24 2.13 3.13
CA ASP A 23 2.65 2.39 2.82
C ASP A 23 3.01 3.86 2.95
N SER A 24 4.25 4.14 3.36
CA SER A 24 4.75 5.50 3.54
C SER A 24 4.94 6.27 2.22
N THR A 25 5.21 5.60 1.11
CA THR A 25 5.29 6.21 -0.22
C THR A 25 3.92 6.70 -0.68
N LEU A 26 2.87 5.96 -0.30
CA LEU A 26 1.47 6.26 -0.58
C LEU A 26 0.78 7.08 0.53
N LYS A 27 1.55 7.72 1.44
CA LYS A 27 0.97 8.40 2.60
C LYS A 27 -0.17 9.35 2.23
N GLN A 28 0.02 10.23 1.23
CA GLN A 28 -0.99 11.21 0.83
C GLN A 28 -2.25 10.54 0.26
N PHE A 29 -2.08 9.45 -0.50
CA PHE A 29 -3.18 8.62 -0.97
C PHE A 29 -3.92 7.98 0.22
N CYS A 30 -3.21 7.36 1.15
CA CYS A 30 -3.82 6.76 2.34
C CYS A 30 -4.56 7.80 3.19
N ASP A 31 -3.97 8.98 3.39
CA ASP A 31 -4.61 10.10 4.11
C ASP A 31 -5.92 10.52 3.41
N ALA A 32 -5.91 10.67 2.07
CA ALA A 32 -7.09 11.06 1.31
C ALA A 32 -8.21 9.99 1.40
N VAL A 33 -7.87 8.71 1.31
CA VAL A 33 -8.82 7.60 1.49
C VAL A 33 -9.42 7.60 2.90
N GLN A 34 -8.62 7.83 3.94
CA GLN A 34 -9.11 7.90 5.32
C GLN A 34 -10.01 9.12 5.57
N LEU A 35 -9.68 10.27 4.95
CA LEU A 35 -10.46 11.49 5.05
C LEU A 35 -11.81 11.41 4.33
N ASP A 36 -11.94 10.50 3.35
CA ASP A 36 -13.21 10.21 2.68
C ASP A 36 -14.29 9.67 3.66
N LYS A 37 -13.87 9.00 4.73
CA LYS A 37 -14.76 8.44 5.78
C LYS A 37 -15.90 7.57 5.24
N GLY A 38 -15.63 6.84 4.15
CA GLY A 38 -16.61 5.95 3.52
C GLY A 38 -17.71 6.65 2.73
N ARG A 39 -17.55 7.93 2.40
CA ARG A 39 -18.53 8.70 1.61
C ARG A 39 -18.55 8.28 0.15
N GLN A 40 -17.37 8.01 -0.42
CA GLN A 40 -17.20 7.64 -1.81
C GLN A 40 -16.74 6.20 -1.96
N PHE A 41 -15.90 5.73 -1.02
CA PHE A 41 -15.28 4.40 -1.05
C PHE A 41 -15.48 3.65 0.26
N LYS A 42 -15.82 2.37 0.17
CA LYS A 42 -15.61 1.43 1.28
C LYS A 42 -14.11 1.18 1.40
N HIS A 43 -13.53 1.37 2.56
CA HIS A 43 -12.09 1.18 2.76
C HIS A 43 -11.81 0.11 3.81
N TYR A 44 -10.96 -0.86 3.45
CA TYR A 44 -10.55 -1.95 4.32
C TYR A 44 -9.03 -2.07 4.35
N VAL A 45 -8.45 -1.90 5.54
CA VAL A 45 -7.03 -2.22 5.78
C VAL A 45 -6.92 -3.68 6.11
N THR A 46 -6.04 -4.40 5.42
CA THR A 46 -5.84 -5.85 5.59
C THR A 46 -4.54 -6.16 6.32
N ALA A 47 -4.45 -7.37 6.86
CA ALA A 47 -3.27 -7.84 7.59
C ALA A 47 -2.04 -8.07 6.68
N ASN A 48 -2.28 -8.38 5.39
CA ASN A 48 -1.27 -8.51 4.35
C ASN A 48 -1.90 -8.32 2.96
N GLU A 49 -1.08 -8.22 1.93
CA GLU A 49 -1.48 -7.90 0.57
C GLU A 49 -2.26 -9.07 -0.09
N GLY A 50 -1.93 -10.31 0.25
CA GLY A 50 -2.69 -11.48 -0.23
C GLY A 50 -4.12 -11.47 0.29
N ALA A 51 -4.33 -11.07 1.55
CA ALA A 51 -5.68 -10.87 2.11
C ALA A 51 -6.44 -9.73 1.41
N ALA A 52 -5.73 -8.67 0.96
CA ALA A 52 -6.34 -7.60 0.18
C ALA A 52 -6.85 -8.10 -1.18
N VAL A 53 -6.05 -8.90 -1.88
CA VAL A 53 -6.46 -9.53 -3.15
C VAL A 53 -7.65 -10.48 -2.93
N ALA A 54 -7.64 -11.27 -1.85
CA ALA A 54 -8.74 -12.17 -1.52
C ALA A 54 -10.05 -11.41 -1.23
N LEU A 55 -9.97 -10.29 -0.49
CA LEU A 55 -11.13 -9.42 -0.24
C LEU A 55 -11.65 -8.82 -1.55
N ALA A 56 -10.76 -8.28 -2.40
CA ALA A 56 -11.12 -7.72 -3.70
C ALA A 56 -11.78 -8.76 -4.61
N THR A 57 -11.28 -10.00 -4.61
CA THR A 57 -11.86 -11.12 -5.33
C THR A 57 -13.28 -11.42 -4.84
N GLY A 58 -13.48 -11.54 -3.54
CA GLY A 58 -14.80 -11.80 -2.94
C GLY A 58 -15.80 -10.69 -3.23
N GLU A 59 -15.40 -9.43 -3.12
CA GLU A 59 -16.24 -8.28 -3.47
C GLU A 59 -16.65 -8.30 -4.94
N TYR A 60 -15.71 -8.55 -5.86
CA TYR A 60 -16.02 -8.64 -7.29
C TYR A 60 -16.96 -9.79 -7.62
N LEU A 61 -16.78 -10.96 -7.04
CA LEU A 61 -17.65 -12.11 -7.29
C LEU A 61 -19.12 -11.83 -6.91
N VAL A 62 -19.35 -11.00 -5.90
CA VAL A 62 -20.68 -10.63 -5.43
C VAL A 62 -21.22 -9.39 -6.15
N SER A 63 -20.43 -8.32 -6.22
CA SER A 63 -20.89 -7.01 -6.70
C SER A 63 -20.70 -6.79 -8.20
N LYS A 64 -19.78 -7.52 -8.82
CA LYS A 64 -19.30 -7.31 -10.20
C LYS A 64 -18.62 -5.94 -10.41
N HIS A 65 -18.25 -5.25 -9.34
CA HIS A 65 -17.45 -4.03 -9.40
C HIS A 65 -15.99 -4.33 -9.08
N PRO A 66 -15.02 -3.89 -9.91
CA PRO A 66 -13.61 -4.05 -9.61
C PRO A 66 -13.23 -3.27 -8.34
N CYS A 67 -12.19 -3.76 -7.66
CA CYS A 67 -11.64 -3.08 -6.48
C CYS A 67 -10.30 -2.44 -6.80
N LEU A 68 -9.95 -1.40 -6.03
CA LEU A 68 -8.59 -0.89 -5.96
C LEU A 68 -7.86 -1.57 -4.80
N VAL A 69 -6.68 -2.14 -5.09
CA VAL A 69 -5.78 -2.76 -4.11
C VAL A 69 -4.51 -1.94 -4.03
N TYR A 70 -4.20 -1.37 -2.86
CA TYR A 70 -2.98 -0.58 -2.68
C TYR A 70 -1.97 -1.29 -1.78
N LEU A 71 -0.68 -1.16 -2.12
CA LEU A 71 0.42 -1.84 -1.43
C LEU A 71 1.76 -1.16 -1.70
N GLN A 72 2.76 -1.45 -0.88
CA GLN A 72 4.15 -1.19 -1.20
C GLN A 72 4.65 -2.26 -2.20
N ASN A 73 5.58 -1.94 -3.07
CA ASN A 73 6.17 -2.91 -4.00
C ASN A 73 6.77 -4.16 -3.31
N SER A 74 7.19 -4.06 -2.05
CA SER A 74 7.62 -5.23 -1.26
C SER A 74 6.50 -6.24 -1.04
N GLY A 75 5.25 -5.80 -1.09
CA GLY A 75 4.06 -6.66 -0.97
C GLY A 75 3.71 -7.44 -2.23
N LEU A 76 4.36 -7.16 -3.38
CA LEU A 76 4.11 -7.90 -4.63
C LEU A 76 4.33 -9.40 -4.45
N GLY A 77 5.32 -9.82 -3.67
CA GLY A 77 5.55 -11.22 -3.37
C GLY A 77 4.35 -11.93 -2.70
N ASN A 78 3.59 -11.22 -1.87
CA ASN A 78 2.43 -11.75 -1.16
C ASN A 78 1.19 -11.91 -2.05
N ILE A 79 1.16 -11.26 -3.21
CA ILE A 79 0.02 -11.32 -4.13
C ILE A 79 0.21 -12.31 -5.28
N ILE A 80 1.42 -12.87 -5.46
CA ILE A 80 1.73 -13.79 -6.58
C ILE A 80 0.75 -14.96 -6.60
N ASN A 81 0.63 -15.70 -5.50
CA ASN A 81 -0.25 -16.86 -5.47
C ASN A 81 -1.74 -16.51 -5.67
N PRO A 82 -2.35 -15.57 -4.94
CA PRO A 82 -3.76 -15.24 -5.16
C PRO A 82 -4.04 -14.66 -6.55
N LEU A 83 -3.10 -13.96 -7.18
CA LEU A 83 -3.24 -13.52 -8.57
C LEU A 83 -3.19 -14.71 -9.53
N ALA A 84 -2.14 -15.52 -9.46
CA ALA A 84 -1.93 -16.62 -10.40
C ALA A 84 -2.97 -17.74 -10.26
N SER A 85 -3.46 -18.02 -9.04
CA SER A 85 -4.33 -19.17 -8.77
C SER A 85 -5.83 -18.86 -8.79
N ILE A 86 -6.23 -17.58 -8.54
CA ILE A 86 -7.65 -17.23 -8.45
C ILE A 86 -8.00 -16.09 -9.40
N ALA A 87 -7.27 -14.97 -9.32
CA ALA A 87 -7.67 -13.76 -10.02
C ALA A 87 -7.26 -13.74 -11.50
N ASN A 88 -6.37 -14.65 -11.92
CA ASN A 88 -5.90 -14.74 -13.29
C ASN A 88 -7.06 -14.97 -14.28
N GLN A 89 -6.92 -14.44 -15.49
CA GLN A 89 -7.90 -14.56 -16.57
C GLN A 89 -8.22 -16.01 -16.94
N GLU A 90 -7.22 -16.91 -16.84
CA GLU A 90 -7.41 -18.35 -17.12
C GLU A 90 -8.20 -19.09 -16.03
N VAL A 91 -8.52 -18.43 -14.89
CA VAL A 91 -9.26 -19.04 -13.77
C VAL A 91 -10.60 -18.35 -13.57
N TYR A 92 -10.64 -17.21 -12.89
CA TYR A 92 -11.90 -16.48 -12.65
C TYR A 92 -11.92 -15.09 -13.32
N GLY A 93 -10.81 -14.60 -13.87
CA GLY A 93 -10.72 -13.32 -14.53
C GLY A 93 -11.19 -12.16 -13.65
N ILE A 94 -10.58 -11.99 -12.48
CA ILE A 94 -11.00 -10.94 -11.52
C ILE A 94 -10.28 -9.63 -11.82
N PRO A 95 -10.96 -8.61 -12.37
CA PRO A 95 -10.33 -7.32 -12.62
C PRO A 95 -10.02 -6.59 -11.31
N MET A 96 -8.82 -6.03 -11.23
CA MET A 96 -8.37 -5.24 -10.09
C MET A 96 -7.47 -4.11 -10.58
N LEU A 97 -7.56 -2.96 -9.93
CA LEU A 97 -6.60 -1.88 -10.08
C LEU A 97 -5.63 -1.89 -8.91
N PHE A 98 -4.35 -2.14 -9.18
CA PHE A 98 -3.30 -2.01 -8.17
C PHE A 98 -2.73 -0.60 -8.14
N VAL A 99 -2.50 -0.07 -6.94
CA VAL A 99 -1.73 1.16 -6.69
C VAL A 99 -0.51 0.77 -5.87
N VAL A 100 0.66 0.78 -6.50
CA VAL A 100 1.89 0.23 -5.94
C VAL A 100 2.86 1.36 -5.62
N GLY A 101 3.15 1.58 -4.34
CA GLY A 101 4.18 2.52 -3.91
C GLY A 101 5.57 1.96 -4.19
N TRP A 102 6.37 2.68 -4.98
CA TRP A 102 7.70 2.22 -5.39
C TRP A 102 8.78 2.64 -4.38
N ARG A 103 9.19 1.71 -3.52
CA ARG A 103 10.38 1.83 -2.66
C ARG A 103 11.58 1.24 -3.36
N GLY A 104 12.74 1.84 -3.14
CA GLY A 104 13.99 1.37 -3.74
C GLY A 104 14.08 1.58 -5.25
N GLU A 105 13.38 2.56 -5.81
CA GLU A 105 13.47 2.93 -7.23
C GLU A 105 14.95 3.06 -7.64
N PRO A 106 15.37 2.45 -8.76
CA PRO A 106 16.75 2.55 -9.23
C PRO A 106 17.22 3.99 -9.39
N GLY A 107 18.40 4.30 -8.83
CA GLY A 107 18.97 5.65 -8.84
C GLY A 107 18.51 6.56 -7.69
N ILE A 108 17.52 6.17 -6.91
CA ILE A 108 17.03 6.91 -5.74
C ILE A 108 17.56 6.24 -4.46
N LYS A 109 18.12 7.04 -3.54
CA LYS A 109 18.58 6.53 -2.24
C LYS A 109 17.40 6.09 -1.38
N ASP A 110 17.45 4.84 -0.95
CA ASP A 110 16.46 4.25 -0.05
C ASP A 110 17.17 3.33 0.98
N GLU A 111 16.42 2.75 1.91
CA GLU A 111 16.94 1.81 2.90
C GLU A 111 17.42 0.52 2.21
N PRO A 112 18.49 -0.14 2.71
CA PRO A 112 19.12 -1.30 2.04
C PRO A 112 18.14 -2.42 1.65
N GLN A 113 17.14 -2.71 2.50
CA GLN A 113 16.14 -3.75 2.27
C GLN A 113 15.22 -3.46 1.09
N HIS A 114 15.13 -2.21 0.63
CA HIS A 114 14.28 -1.83 -0.51
C HIS A 114 15.04 -1.81 -1.84
N VAL A 115 16.38 -1.76 -1.82
CA VAL A 115 17.19 -1.55 -3.04
C VAL A 115 16.97 -2.65 -4.07
N TYR A 116 17.06 -3.92 -3.67
CA TYR A 116 16.84 -5.04 -4.61
C TYR A 116 15.37 -5.17 -5.02
N GLN A 117 14.47 -5.03 -4.05
CA GLN A 117 13.03 -5.04 -4.29
C GLN A 117 12.59 -3.99 -5.31
N GLY A 118 13.16 -2.78 -5.21
CA GLY A 118 12.89 -1.70 -6.17
C GLY A 118 13.34 -2.02 -7.59
N LYS A 119 14.48 -2.72 -7.74
CA LYS A 119 15.00 -3.11 -9.05
C LYS A 119 14.11 -4.11 -9.79
N ILE A 120 13.51 -5.06 -9.05
CA ILE A 120 12.72 -6.15 -9.65
C ILE A 120 11.21 -5.85 -9.70
N THR A 121 10.79 -4.66 -9.31
CA THR A 121 9.36 -4.32 -9.20
C THR A 121 8.61 -4.48 -10.53
N CYS A 122 9.17 -3.94 -11.61
CA CYS A 122 8.55 -4.02 -12.94
C CYS A 122 8.59 -5.46 -13.48
N GLU A 123 9.72 -6.15 -13.36
CA GLU A 123 9.87 -7.54 -13.79
C GLU A 123 8.91 -8.49 -13.05
N MET A 124 8.60 -8.22 -11.78
CA MET A 124 7.60 -9.00 -11.05
C MET A 124 6.19 -8.82 -11.64
N LEU A 125 5.81 -7.61 -12.04
CA LEU A 125 4.54 -7.35 -12.71
C LEU A 125 4.51 -7.99 -14.10
N ASP A 126 5.62 -7.92 -14.85
CA ASP A 126 5.75 -8.56 -16.17
C ASP A 126 5.59 -10.08 -16.07
N VAL A 127 6.23 -10.73 -15.09
CA VAL A 127 6.10 -12.19 -14.87
C VAL A 127 4.66 -12.59 -14.48
N MET A 128 3.92 -11.72 -13.80
CA MET A 128 2.52 -11.95 -13.45
C MET A 128 1.53 -11.58 -14.58
N ASP A 129 2.02 -11.14 -15.74
CA ASP A 129 1.21 -10.60 -16.85
C ASP A 129 0.27 -9.46 -16.42
N VAL A 130 0.72 -8.61 -15.50
CA VAL A 130 0.00 -7.43 -15.04
C VAL A 130 0.55 -6.19 -15.73
N PRO A 131 -0.13 -5.65 -16.75
CA PRO A 131 0.29 -4.41 -17.41
C PRO A 131 0.25 -3.25 -16.42
N TYR A 132 1.16 -2.29 -16.59
CA TYR A 132 1.28 -1.18 -15.65
C TYR A 132 1.64 0.15 -16.32
N SER A 133 1.38 1.23 -15.61
CA SER A 133 1.94 2.56 -15.87
C SER A 133 2.66 3.07 -14.62
N ILE A 134 3.66 3.91 -14.85
CA ILE A 134 4.40 4.58 -13.79
C ILE A 134 3.98 6.04 -13.76
N ILE A 135 3.64 6.56 -12.58
CA ILE A 135 3.33 7.97 -12.36
C ILE A 135 4.33 8.59 -11.39
N ASP A 136 4.63 9.87 -11.62
CA ASP A 136 5.59 10.66 -10.85
C ASP A 136 5.08 12.10 -10.63
N GLU A 137 5.94 12.96 -10.09
CA GLU A 137 5.62 14.37 -9.86
C GLU A 137 5.37 15.18 -11.14
N MET A 138 5.87 14.71 -12.30
CA MET A 138 5.70 15.37 -13.60
C MET A 138 4.45 14.90 -14.34
N THR A 139 3.81 13.83 -13.87
CA THR A 139 2.60 13.29 -14.49
C THR A 139 1.46 14.29 -14.40
N THR A 140 0.97 14.73 -15.57
CA THR A 140 -0.12 15.70 -15.68
C THR A 140 -1.49 15.04 -15.43
N GLU A 141 -2.50 15.85 -15.12
CA GLU A 141 -3.89 15.38 -14.98
C GLU A 141 -4.42 14.72 -16.27
N THR A 142 -4.02 15.22 -17.44
CA THR A 142 -4.40 14.61 -18.71
C THR A 142 -3.79 13.22 -18.87
N GLN A 143 -2.49 13.08 -18.60
CA GLN A 143 -1.81 11.78 -18.65
C GLN A 143 -2.40 10.78 -17.64
N LEU A 144 -2.76 11.25 -16.43
CA LEU A 144 -3.43 10.40 -15.46
C LEU A 144 -4.77 9.87 -15.98
N LYS A 145 -5.58 10.72 -16.60
CA LYS A 145 -6.87 10.31 -17.19
C LYS A 145 -6.69 9.28 -18.30
N GLU A 146 -5.67 9.44 -19.14
CA GLU A 146 -5.32 8.46 -20.19
C GLU A 146 -4.89 7.12 -19.57
N ILE A 147 -4.05 7.13 -18.51
CA ILE A 147 -3.63 5.94 -17.77
C ILE A 147 -4.85 5.23 -17.16
N ILE A 148 -5.74 5.96 -16.52
CA ILE A 148 -6.96 5.41 -15.92
C ILE A 148 -7.90 4.85 -16.99
N SER A 149 -8.05 5.51 -18.13
CA SER A 149 -8.83 4.98 -19.26
C SER A 149 -8.27 3.65 -19.76
N ASN A 150 -6.94 3.57 -19.95
CA ASN A 150 -6.28 2.32 -20.32
C ASN A 150 -6.46 1.22 -19.26
N ALA A 151 -6.39 1.58 -17.98
CA ALA A 151 -6.66 0.63 -16.89
C ALA A 151 -8.08 0.07 -16.95
N VAL A 152 -9.08 0.92 -17.26
CA VAL A 152 -10.47 0.49 -17.44
C VAL A 152 -10.60 -0.47 -18.63
N ASP A 153 -9.96 -0.17 -19.76
CA ASP A 153 -10.00 -1.02 -20.95
C ASP A 153 -9.41 -2.40 -20.68
N ILE A 154 -8.34 -2.48 -19.89
CA ILE A 154 -7.72 -3.76 -19.48
C ILE A 154 -8.63 -4.49 -18.46
N MET A 155 -9.18 -3.79 -17.49
CA MET A 155 -10.09 -4.39 -16.51
C MET A 155 -11.39 -4.90 -17.16
N ASN A 156 -11.88 -4.26 -18.21
CA ASN A 156 -13.01 -4.75 -19.00
C ASN A 156 -12.72 -6.07 -19.74
N GLN A 157 -11.44 -6.42 -19.89
CA GLN A 157 -11.00 -7.72 -20.39
C GLN A 157 -10.78 -8.75 -19.27
N GLU A 158 -11.33 -8.52 -18.08
CA GLU A 158 -11.21 -9.41 -16.91
C GLU A 158 -9.75 -9.57 -16.44
N ARG A 159 -8.92 -8.53 -16.63
CA ARG A 159 -7.50 -8.51 -16.26
C ARG A 159 -7.21 -7.50 -15.17
N GLN A 160 -6.05 -7.63 -14.56
CA GLN A 160 -5.52 -6.69 -13.58
C GLN A 160 -4.70 -5.60 -14.27
N TYR A 161 -4.62 -4.43 -13.64
CA TYR A 161 -3.74 -3.34 -14.06
C TYR A 161 -3.05 -2.71 -12.86
N ALA A 162 -1.81 -2.24 -13.00
CA ALA A 162 -1.08 -1.59 -11.92
C ALA A 162 -0.69 -0.15 -12.27
N ILE A 163 -0.83 0.75 -11.29
CA ILE A 163 -0.26 2.09 -11.32
C ILE A 163 0.87 2.12 -10.29
N ILE A 164 2.10 2.19 -10.76
CA ILE A 164 3.29 2.31 -9.92
C ILE A 164 3.48 3.79 -9.59
N VAL A 165 3.53 4.10 -8.32
CA VAL A 165 3.60 5.46 -7.80
C VAL A 165 5.00 5.74 -7.25
N LYS A 166 5.73 6.65 -7.90
CA LYS A 166 7.04 7.11 -7.42
C LYS A 166 6.91 8.00 -6.17
N LYS A 167 8.00 8.09 -5.43
CA LYS A 167 8.08 9.01 -4.28
C LYS A 167 7.89 10.45 -4.73
N GLY A 168 7.01 11.19 -4.05
CA GLY A 168 6.76 12.61 -4.36
C GLY A 168 5.64 12.86 -5.38
N THR A 169 5.07 11.82 -5.99
CA THR A 169 3.97 11.94 -6.97
C THR A 169 2.78 12.72 -6.41
N PHE A 170 2.36 12.40 -5.20
CA PHE A 170 1.24 13.08 -4.54
C PHE A 170 1.73 14.24 -3.68
N GLU A 171 1.17 15.42 -3.93
CA GLU A 171 1.40 16.64 -3.16
C GLU A 171 0.88 16.49 -1.74
N LYS A 172 1.49 17.22 -0.82
CA LYS A 172 1.02 17.26 0.57
C LYS A 172 -0.33 18.00 0.63
N GLU A 173 -1.35 17.26 1.01
CA GLU A 173 -2.68 17.78 1.33
C GLU A 173 -2.96 17.70 2.83
N ASN A 174 -4.23 17.67 3.22
CA ASN A 174 -4.64 17.46 4.59
C ASN A 174 -4.23 16.06 5.06
N SER A 175 -3.53 15.98 6.17
CA SER A 175 -3.16 14.70 6.77
C SER A 175 -4.30 14.18 7.64
N PHE A 176 -4.58 12.89 7.54
CA PHE A 176 -5.43 12.20 8.49
C PHE A 176 -4.70 12.07 9.83
N ILE A 177 -5.34 12.54 10.89
CA ILE A 177 -4.81 12.43 12.24
C ILE A 177 -5.68 11.44 13.01
N TRP A 178 -5.07 10.32 13.37
CA TRP A 178 -5.72 9.33 14.23
C TRP A 178 -5.68 9.81 15.68
N ASN A 179 -6.86 10.02 16.27
CA ASN A 179 -7.00 10.26 17.69
C ASN A 179 -7.82 9.11 18.29
N ASN A 180 -7.16 8.27 19.06
CA ASN A 180 -7.79 7.12 19.72
C ASN A 180 -8.21 7.40 21.17
N GLY A 181 -7.98 8.61 21.66
CA GLY A 181 -8.30 9.01 23.05
C GLY A 181 -7.36 8.45 24.11
N TYR A 182 -6.34 7.67 23.77
CA TYR A 182 -5.37 7.17 24.73
C TYR A 182 -4.29 8.20 25.03
N ALA A 183 -3.91 8.29 26.31
CA ALA A 183 -2.88 9.22 26.78
C ALA A 183 -1.45 8.77 26.45
N LEU A 184 -1.20 7.45 26.38
CA LEU A 184 0.12 6.91 26.11
C LEU A 184 0.46 6.98 24.62
N VAL A 185 1.63 7.53 24.31
CA VAL A 185 2.28 7.39 22.99
C VAL A 185 3.10 6.11 22.93
N ARG A 186 3.42 5.65 21.71
CA ARG A 186 4.12 4.37 21.49
C ARG A 186 5.43 4.25 22.26
N GLU A 187 6.25 5.30 22.26
CA GLU A 187 7.53 5.32 22.97
C GLU A 187 7.36 5.10 24.50
N GLN A 188 6.38 5.77 25.11
CA GLN A 188 6.06 5.59 26.54
C GLN A 188 5.55 4.17 26.84
N ALA A 189 4.76 3.62 25.92
CA ALA A 189 4.29 2.23 26.07
C ALA A 189 5.46 1.23 25.97
N LEU A 190 6.41 1.43 25.04
CA LEU A 190 7.60 0.61 24.93
C LEU A 190 8.46 0.68 26.18
N LYS A 191 8.72 1.88 26.70
CA LYS A 191 9.42 2.05 27.96
C LYS A 191 8.77 1.26 29.08
N ARG A 192 7.44 1.36 29.21
CA ARG A 192 6.69 0.64 30.25
C ARG A 192 6.76 -0.87 30.09
N ILE A 193 6.77 -1.38 28.87
CA ILE A 193 6.96 -2.81 28.59
C ILE A 193 8.36 -3.24 29.03
N LEU A 194 9.40 -2.48 28.66
CA LEU A 194 10.79 -2.78 29.06
C LEU A 194 10.99 -2.82 30.58
N GLU A 195 10.32 -1.94 31.32
CA GLU A 195 10.35 -1.92 32.80
C GLU A 195 9.72 -3.18 33.44
N LEU A 196 8.88 -3.92 32.69
CA LEU A 196 8.13 -5.07 33.19
C LEU A 196 8.66 -6.43 32.72
N VAL A 197 9.51 -6.46 31.68
CA VAL A 197 10.09 -7.73 31.20
C VAL A 197 11.23 -8.18 32.09
N TYR A 198 11.44 -9.50 32.16
CA TYR A 198 12.55 -10.07 32.90
C TYR A 198 13.88 -9.82 32.20
N ASN A 199 14.98 -9.71 32.98
CA ASN A 199 16.33 -9.42 32.47
C ASN A 199 16.90 -10.48 31.52
N ASP A 200 16.35 -11.68 31.50
CA ASP A 200 16.72 -12.80 30.63
C ASP A 200 15.78 -12.96 29.41
N SER A 201 14.93 -11.97 29.18
CA SER A 201 13.96 -11.98 28.05
C SER A 201 14.60 -11.56 26.73
N TYR A 202 14.19 -12.22 25.65
CA TYR A 202 14.46 -11.79 24.29
C TYR A 202 13.28 -11.02 23.74
N ILE A 203 13.53 -9.81 23.24
CA ILE A 203 12.49 -8.95 22.66
C ILE A 203 12.67 -8.90 21.15
N VAL A 204 11.67 -9.36 20.41
CA VAL A 204 11.63 -9.31 18.95
C VAL A 204 10.68 -8.21 18.52
N SER A 205 11.17 -7.27 17.71
CA SER A 205 10.36 -6.18 17.17
C SER A 205 10.35 -6.19 15.64
N THR A 206 9.32 -5.58 15.06
CA THR A 206 9.30 -5.31 13.61
C THR A 206 10.30 -4.21 13.26
N THR A 207 10.86 -4.25 12.04
CA THR A 207 11.77 -3.20 11.54
C THR A 207 11.07 -1.83 11.47
N GLY A 208 11.85 -0.75 11.49
CA GLY A 208 11.37 0.62 11.35
C GLY A 208 11.45 1.44 12.63
N LYS A 209 10.53 2.39 12.80
CA LYS A 209 10.56 3.32 13.95
C LYS A 209 10.41 2.62 15.29
N ILE A 210 9.60 1.58 15.35
CA ILE A 210 9.36 0.85 16.60
C ILE A 210 10.64 0.19 17.13
N SER A 211 11.47 -0.41 16.26
CA SER A 211 12.73 -1.02 16.69
C SER A 211 13.76 0.02 17.12
N ARG A 212 13.78 1.19 16.49
CA ARG A 212 14.65 2.31 16.90
C ARG A 212 14.24 2.85 18.27
N GLU A 213 12.98 3.14 18.48
CA GLU A 213 12.45 3.58 19.77
C GLU A 213 12.68 2.52 20.87
N LEU A 214 12.50 1.23 20.55
CA LEU A 214 12.78 0.13 21.47
C LEU A 214 14.25 0.09 21.86
N TYR A 215 15.17 0.21 20.89
CA TYR A 215 16.60 0.26 21.14
C TYR A 215 16.99 1.44 22.02
N GLU A 216 16.51 2.66 21.68
CA GLU A 216 16.80 3.88 22.46
C GLU A 216 16.29 3.77 23.90
N GLN A 217 15.07 3.23 24.11
CA GLN A 217 14.52 3.03 25.46
C GLN A 217 15.26 1.93 26.23
N SER A 218 15.71 0.87 25.54
CA SER A 218 16.52 -0.20 26.15
C SER A 218 17.87 0.31 26.60
N ASP A 219 18.54 1.13 25.77
CA ASP A 219 19.84 1.72 26.10
C ASP A 219 19.74 2.67 27.33
N VAL A 220 18.68 3.47 27.41
CA VAL A 220 18.43 4.35 28.57
C VAL A 220 18.20 3.54 29.84
N LEU A 221 17.52 2.41 29.77
CA LEU A 221 17.16 1.62 30.97
C LEU A 221 18.27 0.67 31.43
N TYR A 222 19.01 0.07 30.49
CA TYR A 222 19.93 -1.02 30.78
C TYR A 222 21.38 -0.71 30.39
N GLY A 223 21.65 0.34 29.64
CA GLY A 223 23.00 0.70 29.17
C GLY A 223 23.63 -0.39 28.31
N THR A 224 22.83 -1.10 27.53
CA THR A 224 23.28 -2.22 26.71
C THR A 224 23.80 -1.75 25.36
N HIS A 225 25.08 -1.91 25.15
CA HIS A 225 25.73 -1.82 23.83
C HIS A 225 26.09 -3.20 23.33
#